data_591c5276d26b7d648ca0659f9e8fef45
#
_entry.id   591c5276d26b7d648ca0659f9e8fef45
#
_cell.length_a   1.000
_cell.length_b   1.000
_cell.length_c   1.000
_cell.angle_alpha   90.00
_cell.angle_beta   90.00
_cell.angle_gamma   90.00
#
_symmetry.space_group_name_H-M   'P 1'
#
loop_
_entity.id
_entity.type
_entity.pdbx_description
1 polymer ?
#
loop_
_entity_poly.entity_id
_entity_poly.type
_entity_poly.pdbx_seq_one_letter_code
_entity_poly.pdbx_strand_id
1 'polypeptide(L)'
;QRRIALVKQYNELFNSTRPREYDGSHIKFVGMNPEITLREHQRNAIAHVLYGGNTLLAHEVGAGKTYEMAASAMEAKRLGLCQKSLFVVPNHLTEQWASDFLNLYPNAKLLVARRKDFETANRKKFCARIATGDYDAVIIGHSQFERIPLSFERQERIIQEQIYETLAAINELKVHAGENFSIKQMEKTRKTLETKLEKLRSDERKDDVITFEQLGVDRLFVDESHFYKNLFLTTKMRNVAGLSTSEAQKSSDMFGKCRYLDEITGGRGVVFATGTPVSNSMTELYTVMRYLQYSTLQQKKLTHFDCWASTFGETTTAIELAPEGTGYRARTRFAKFFNLPELMSMFKEVADIKTSDQLHLPVPVAKFETVVAKPSEIQKEMVQELSKRAAEIHSGAVDASVDNMLCVTNDGRKIGLDVRLMNPMLPDDPNSKLNVCVQNVLKIWEEGKEQKLTQLLFCDLSTPKNDGNFNVYDDIRKKLIAAGVPENEIEFIHNADTEAKKAALFSKVRSGDVRVLLGSTAKMGAGTNVQSRLVAVHHLDVCLLYTSDAADDTPCV
;
A
#
# COMPACT_ATOMS: atom_id res chain seq x y z
N GLN A 1 -33.90 -17.34 -31.75
CA GLN A 1 -34.83 -16.69 -30.82
C GLN A 1 -34.29 -16.66 -29.38
N ARG A 2 -33.85 -17.79 -28.80
CA ARG A 2 -33.32 -17.85 -27.41
C ARG A 2 -32.12 -16.93 -27.17
N ARG A 3 -31.17 -16.86 -28.13
CA ARG A 3 -30.00 -15.97 -28.05
C ARG A 3 -30.41 -14.49 -28.05
N ILE A 4 -31.37 -14.11 -28.88
CA ILE A 4 -31.89 -12.72 -28.96
C ILE A 4 -32.59 -12.33 -27.67
N ALA A 5 -33.40 -13.23 -27.09
CA ALA A 5 -34.04 -13.00 -25.79
C ALA A 5 -33.02 -12.85 -24.65
N LEU A 6 -31.98 -13.68 -24.61
CA LEU A 6 -30.90 -13.60 -23.61
C LEU A 6 -30.07 -12.31 -23.76
N VAL A 7 -29.73 -11.94 -24.99
CA VAL A 7 -29.03 -10.67 -25.26
C VAL A 7 -29.88 -9.46 -24.85
N LYS A 8 -31.18 -9.49 -25.14
CA LYS A 8 -32.09 -8.44 -24.73
C LYS A 8 -32.19 -8.35 -23.21
N GLN A 9 -32.38 -9.47 -22.54
CA GLN A 9 -32.41 -9.53 -21.08
C GLN A 9 -31.08 -9.10 -20.44
N TYR A 10 -29.94 -9.50 -21.01
CA TYR A 10 -28.62 -9.06 -20.57
C TYR A 10 -28.46 -7.55 -20.71
N ASN A 11 -28.83 -6.98 -21.86
CA ASN A 11 -28.75 -5.55 -22.08
C ASN A 11 -29.69 -4.74 -21.17
N GLU A 12 -30.87 -5.26 -20.87
CA GLU A 12 -31.81 -4.63 -19.94
C GLU A 12 -31.30 -4.67 -18.49
N LEU A 13 -30.64 -5.76 -18.07
CA LEU A 13 -30.14 -5.93 -16.72
C LEU A 13 -28.78 -5.24 -16.46
N PHE A 14 -27.91 -5.20 -17.45
CA PHE A 14 -26.50 -4.77 -17.24
C PHE A 14 -26.09 -3.56 -18.08
N ASN A 15 -26.62 -3.40 -19.29
CA ASN A 15 -26.23 -2.28 -20.16
C ASN A 15 -27.17 -1.08 -20.07
N SER A 16 -28.32 -1.22 -19.42
CA SER A 16 -29.26 -0.09 -19.17
C SER A 16 -28.89 0.72 -17.94
N THR A 17 -28.07 0.18 -17.06
CA THR A 17 -27.59 0.88 -15.86
C THR A 17 -26.33 1.67 -16.22
N ARG A 18 -26.40 2.99 -16.16
CA ARG A 18 -25.20 3.83 -16.24
C ARG A 18 -24.64 4.04 -14.84
N PRO A 19 -23.32 3.97 -14.67
CA PRO A 19 -22.69 4.43 -13.43
C PRO A 19 -23.13 5.88 -13.17
N ARG A 20 -23.40 6.18 -11.92
CA ARG A 20 -23.78 7.54 -11.51
C ARG A 20 -22.60 8.47 -11.73
N GLU A 21 -22.84 9.57 -12.43
CA GLU A 21 -21.85 10.64 -12.56
C GLU A 21 -22.14 11.72 -11.51
N TYR A 22 -21.08 12.23 -10.92
CA TYR A 22 -21.18 13.25 -9.88
C TYR A 22 -20.60 14.56 -10.40
N ASP A 23 -21.40 15.61 -10.36
CA ASP A 23 -21.00 16.98 -10.69
C ASP A 23 -20.92 17.82 -9.41
N GLY A 24 -19.73 18.28 -9.09
CA GLY A 24 -19.44 19.14 -7.94
C GLY A 24 -19.41 20.65 -8.28
N SER A 25 -19.78 21.05 -9.48
CA SER A 25 -19.71 22.46 -9.93
C SER A 25 -20.54 23.42 -9.07
N HIS A 26 -21.65 22.93 -8.52
CA HIS A 26 -22.57 23.68 -7.67
C HIS A 26 -22.14 23.81 -6.21
N ILE A 27 -21.10 23.07 -5.76
CA ILE A 27 -20.67 23.05 -4.37
C ILE A 27 -19.90 24.35 -4.06
N LYS A 28 -20.34 25.02 -3.00
CA LYS A 28 -19.66 26.20 -2.45
C LYS A 28 -18.91 25.81 -1.18
N PHE A 29 -17.59 25.90 -1.21
CA PHE A 29 -16.70 25.52 -0.10
C PHE A 29 -16.58 26.67 0.90
N VAL A 30 -17.47 26.71 1.88
CA VAL A 30 -17.52 27.77 2.89
C VAL A 30 -16.35 27.65 3.85
N GLY A 31 -15.63 28.76 4.07
CA GLY A 31 -14.45 28.80 4.96
C GLY A 31 -13.16 28.28 4.34
N MET A 32 -13.20 27.86 3.09
CA MET A 32 -11.99 27.48 2.33
C MET A 32 -11.18 28.75 1.99
N ASN A 33 -9.87 28.59 1.92
CA ASN A 33 -8.93 29.65 1.51
C ASN A 33 -9.29 30.15 0.09
N PRO A 34 -9.61 31.44 -0.10
CA PRO A 34 -10.04 31.99 -1.38
C PRO A 34 -8.95 32.00 -2.46
N GLU A 35 -7.67 31.91 -2.06
CA GLU A 35 -6.53 31.83 -2.99
C GLU A 35 -6.40 30.44 -3.64
N ILE A 36 -7.08 29.42 -3.09
CA ILE A 36 -7.02 28.04 -3.60
C ILE A 36 -8.26 27.74 -4.41
N THR A 37 -8.08 27.31 -5.64
CA THR A 37 -9.16 26.85 -6.52
C THR A 37 -9.06 25.35 -6.71
N LEU A 38 -10.11 24.62 -6.33
CA LEU A 38 -10.20 23.19 -6.59
C LEU A 38 -10.49 22.92 -8.07
N ARG A 39 -9.78 21.96 -8.63
CA ARG A 39 -9.97 21.51 -10.02
C ARG A 39 -11.32 20.81 -10.19
N GLU A 40 -11.79 20.69 -11.41
CA GLU A 40 -13.06 20.04 -11.72
C GLU A 40 -13.15 18.62 -11.17
N HIS A 41 -12.12 17.77 -11.44
CA HIS A 41 -12.12 16.40 -10.96
C HIS A 41 -12.16 16.33 -9.42
N GLN A 42 -11.51 17.26 -8.70
CA GLN A 42 -11.56 17.32 -7.24
C GLN A 42 -12.97 17.66 -6.74
N ARG A 43 -13.63 18.62 -7.37
CA ARG A 43 -15.01 19.00 -7.04
C ARG A 43 -15.98 17.84 -7.29
N ASN A 44 -15.81 17.11 -8.39
CA ASN A 44 -16.61 15.93 -8.73
C ASN A 44 -16.37 14.78 -7.76
N ALA A 45 -15.11 14.54 -7.33
CA ALA A 45 -14.75 13.58 -6.30
C ALA A 45 -15.39 13.92 -4.94
N ILE A 46 -15.39 15.21 -4.57
CA ILE A 46 -16.05 15.68 -3.35
C ILE A 46 -17.57 15.44 -3.44
N ALA A 47 -18.18 15.71 -4.60
CA ALA A 47 -19.60 15.41 -4.83
C ALA A 47 -19.89 13.90 -4.70
N HIS A 48 -18.99 13.04 -5.20
CA HIS A 48 -19.11 11.59 -5.03
C HIS A 48 -19.09 11.20 -3.53
N VAL A 49 -18.15 11.74 -2.75
CA VAL A 49 -18.09 11.48 -1.30
C VAL A 49 -19.32 11.97 -0.54
N LEU A 50 -19.90 13.11 -0.94
CA LEU A 50 -21.06 13.70 -0.26
C LEU A 50 -22.38 13.02 -0.60
N TYR A 51 -22.59 12.67 -1.87
CA TYR A 51 -23.89 12.20 -2.38
C TYR A 51 -23.92 10.70 -2.67
N GLY A 52 -22.73 10.06 -2.76
CA GLY A 52 -22.59 8.62 -2.90
C GLY A 52 -22.68 7.88 -1.58
N GLY A 53 -22.12 6.69 -1.57
CA GLY A 53 -21.89 5.86 -0.37
C GLY A 53 -20.43 5.94 0.09
N ASN A 54 -19.93 4.82 0.62
CA ASN A 54 -18.50 4.64 0.80
C ASN A 54 -17.79 4.87 -0.54
N THR A 55 -16.62 5.51 -0.48
CA THR A 55 -15.95 5.98 -1.71
C THR A 55 -14.49 5.59 -1.71
N LEU A 56 -14.00 5.14 -2.87
CA LEU A 56 -12.59 5.01 -3.19
C LEU A 56 -12.18 6.13 -4.15
N LEU A 57 -11.27 6.99 -3.72
CA LEU A 57 -10.60 7.97 -4.57
C LEU A 57 -9.36 7.31 -5.20
N ALA A 58 -9.57 6.65 -6.34
CA ALA A 58 -8.53 5.95 -7.10
C ALA A 58 -7.89 6.92 -8.11
N HIS A 59 -7.35 8.00 -7.60
CA HIS A 59 -6.74 9.07 -8.40
C HIS A 59 -5.23 8.92 -8.44
N GLU A 60 -4.66 9.20 -9.61
CA GLU A 60 -3.21 9.19 -9.83
C GLU A 60 -2.48 10.04 -8.79
N VAL A 61 -1.20 9.73 -8.56
CA VAL A 61 -0.34 10.51 -7.66
C VAL A 61 -0.25 11.96 -8.18
N GLY A 62 -0.38 12.95 -7.28
CA GLY A 62 -0.39 14.36 -7.66
C GLY A 62 -1.76 14.93 -8.06
N ALA A 63 -2.83 14.14 -8.07
CA ALA A 63 -4.19 14.61 -8.34
C ALA A 63 -4.74 15.57 -7.28
N GLY A 64 -4.16 15.55 -6.06
CA GLY A 64 -4.60 16.40 -4.95
C GLY A 64 -5.63 15.74 -4.04
N LYS A 65 -5.55 14.42 -3.86
CA LYS A 65 -6.42 13.62 -2.97
C LYS A 65 -6.55 14.19 -1.55
N THR A 66 -5.47 14.77 -1.01
CA THR A 66 -5.48 15.43 0.30
C THR A 66 -6.55 16.52 0.38
N TYR A 67 -6.63 17.36 -0.64
CA TYR A 67 -7.63 18.43 -0.70
C TYR A 67 -9.04 17.90 -0.94
N GLU A 68 -9.19 16.83 -1.73
CA GLU A 68 -10.47 16.16 -1.95
C GLU A 68 -11.04 15.63 -0.62
N MET A 69 -10.22 14.93 0.16
CA MET A 69 -10.61 14.37 1.46
C MET A 69 -10.90 15.46 2.49
N ALA A 70 -10.02 16.48 2.59
CA ALA A 70 -10.19 17.59 3.54
C ALA A 70 -11.47 18.40 3.24
N ALA A 71 -11.69 18.77 1.98
CA ALA A 71 -12.89 19.50 1.58
C ALA A 71 -14.17 18.67 1.74
N SER A 72 -14.11 17.36 1.45
CA SER A 72 -15.24 16.45 1.68
C SER A 72 -15.63 16.37 3.16
N ALA A 73 -14.66 16.33 4.07
CA ALA A 73 -14.92 16.28 5.51
C ALA A 73 -15.56 17.58 6.01
N MET A 74 -15.01 18.73 5.59
CA MET A 74 -15.53 20.03 5.98
C MET A 74 -16.97 20.26 5.47
N GLU A 75 -17.24 19.95 4.19
CA GLU A 75 -18.57 20.07 3.62
C GLU A 75 -19.55 19.06 4.22
N ALA A 76 -19.12 17.81 4.48
CA ALA A 76 -19.97 16.83 5.16
C ALA A 76 -20.37 17.29 6.56
N LYS A 77 -19.44 17.87 7.33
CA LYS A 77 -19.74 18.45 8.65
C LYS A 77 -20.70 19.64 8.53
N ARG A 78 -20.42 20.56 7.60
CA ARG A 78 -21.28 21.73 7.34
C ARG A 78 -22.71 21.35 6.97
N LEU A 79 -22.87 20.30 6.18
CA LEU A 79 -24.18 19.79 5.74
C LEU A 79 -24.88 18.90 6.79
N GLY A 80 -24.23 18.62 7.91
CA GLY A 80 -24.76 17.73 8.96
C GLY A 80 -24.77 16.24 8.57
N LEU A 81 -24.00 15.86 7.54
CA LEU A 81 -23.84 14.48 7.07
C LEU A 81 -22.82 13.69 7.91
N CYS A 82 -22.05 14.39 8.72
CA CYS A 82 -21.00 13.84 9.56
C CYS A 82 -20.80 14.76 10.76
N GLN A 83 -20.52 14.18 11.93
CA GLN A 83 -20.20 14.96 13.13
C GLN A 83 -18.71 14.94 13.43
N LYS A 84 -18.04 13.80 13.23
CA LYS A 84 -16.65 13.61 13.60
C LYS A 84 -15.86 12.81 12.56
N SER A 85 -15.00 13.50 11.84
CA SER A 85 -14.12 12.92 10.82
C SER A 85 -12.78 12.49 11.42
N LEU A 86 -12.35 11.26 11.12
CA LEU A 86 -11.05 10.72 11.46
C LEU A 86 -10.24 10.44 10.18
N PHE A 87 -9.03 10.98 10.12
CA PHE A 87 -8.09 10.78 9.03
C PHE A 87 -6.98 9.83 9.46
N VAL A 88 -6.81 8.74 8.72
CA VAL A 88 -5.73 7.76 8.90
C VAL A 88 -4.77 7.93 7.75
N VAL A 89 -3.55 8.36 8.06
CA VAL A 89 -2.55 8.76 7.06
C VAL A 89 -1.21 8.08 7.31
N PRO A 90 -0.28 8.03 6.35
CA PRO A 90 1.07 7.53 6.60
C PRO A 90 1.72 8.24 7.79
N ASN A 91 2.36 7.49 8.69
CA ASN A 91 2.87 8.01 9.97
C ASN A 91 3.78 9.23 9.83
N HIS A 92 4.55 9.30 8.77
CA HIS A 92 5.50 10.38 8.50
C HIS A 92 4.85 11.61 7.85
N LEU A 93 3.58 11.53 7.46
CA LEU A 93 2.85 12.61 6.78
C LEU A 93 1.83 13.32 7.70
N THR A 94 1.69 12.91 8.96
CA THR A 94 0.66 13.46 9.86
C THR A 94 0.76 14.99 10.01
N GLU A 95 1.96 15.54 10.17
CA GLU A 95 2.16 16.99 10.31
C GLU A 95 1.97 17.73 8.98
N GLN A 96 2.42 17.12 7.86
CA GLN A 96 2.18 17.68 6.52
C GLN A 96 0.69 17.70 6.21
N TRP A 97 -0.04 16.62 6.49
CA TRP A 97 -1.49 16.56 6.33
C TRP A 97 -2.21 17.68 7.10
N ALA A 98 -1.78 17.93 8.35
CA ALA A 98 -2.33 19.01 9.15
C ALA A 98 -2.03 20.39 8.53
N SER A 99 -0.81 20.59 8.04
CA SER A 99 -0.41 21.81 7.35
C SER A 99 -1.21 22.05 6.08
N ASP A 100 -1.36 21.01 5.23
CA ASP A 100 -2.12 21.08 3.99
C ASP A 100 -3.61 21.33 4.26
N PHE A 101 -4.15 20.70 5.31
CA PHE A 101 -5.53 20.91 5.74
C PHE A 101 -5.76 22.37 6.19
N LEU A 102 -4.85 22.94 7.02
CA LEU A 102 -4.94 24.32 7.47
C LEU A 102 -4.67 25.33 6.35
N ASN A 103 -3.86 24.96 5.37
CA ASN A 103 -3.68 25.80 4.19
C ASN A 103 -4.99 25.91 3.38
N LEU A 104 -5.73 24.81 3.28
CA LEU A 104 -7.04 24.77 2.60
C LEU A 104 -8.15 25.40 3.45
N TYR A 105 -8.18 25.11 4.76
CA TYR A 105 -9.16 25.63 5.73
C TYR A 105 -8.46 26.25 6.95
N PRO A 106 -8.07 27.54 6.88
CA PRO A 106 -7.25 28.19 7.92
C PRO A 106 -7.88 28.22 9.32
N ASN A 107 -9.21 28.15 9.40
CA ASN A 107 -9.94 28.21 10.66
C ASN A 107 -10.33 26.83 11.21
N ALA A 108 -9.91 25.72 10.58
CA ALA A 108 -10.26 24.38 10.99
C ALA A 108 -9.67 24.02 12.37
N LYS A 109 -10.47 23.40 13.21
CA LYS A 109 -10.04 22.87 14.51
C LYS A 109 -9.55 21.44 14.36
N LEU A 110 -8.24 21.26 14.32
CA LEU A 110 -7.61 19.96 14.12
C LEU A 110 -7.09 19.37 15.43
N LEU A 111 -7.23 18.05 15.58
CA LEU A 111 -6.51 17.27 16.58
C LEU A 111 -5.52 16.35 15.85
N VAL A 112 -4.23 16.62 15.99
CA VAL A 112 -3.17 15.85 15.32
C VAL A 112 -2.46 14.98 16.34
N ALA A 113 -2.39 13.68 16.08
CA ALA A 113 -1.73 12.73 16.94
C ALA A 113 -0.22 12.79 16.78
N ARG A 114 0.49 12.84 17.89
CA ARG A 114 1.94 12.72 17.97
C ARG A 114 2.32 11.32 18.46
N ARG A 115 3.55 10.90 18.23
CA ARG A 115 4.05 9.60 18.70
C ARG A 115 3.84 9.40 20.20
N LYS A 116 4.07 10.44 21.02
CA LYS A 116 3.89 10.41 22.48
C LYS A 116 2.44 10.20 22.92
N ASP A 117 1.46 10.61 22.13
CA ASP A 117 0.04 10.48 22.48
C ASP A 117 -0.43 9.02 22.48
N PHE A 118 0.28 8.12 21.76
CA PHE A 118 0.00 6.69 21.69
C PHE A 118 0.94 5.81 22.53
N GLU A 119 1.75 6.40 23.38
CA GLU A 119 2.40 5.66 24.47
C GLU A 119 1.35 5.17 25.47
N THR A 120 1.62 4.05 26.14
CA THR A 120 0.65 3.36 27.02
C THR A 120 0.00 4.31 28.04
N ALA A 121 0.76 5.23 28.63
CA ALA A 121 0.27 6.18 29.63
C ALA A 121 -0.64 7.28 29.05
N ASN A 122 -0.47 7.65 27.80
CA ASN A 122 -1.13 8.80 27.19
C ASN A 122 -2.30 8.43 26.27
N ARG A 123 -2.33 7.20 25.74
CA ARG A 123 -3.31 6.73 24.75
C ARG A 123 -4.76 6.92 25.21
N LYS A 124 -5.07 6.53 26.45
CA LYS A 124 -6.43 6.70 27.03
C LYS A 124 -6.85 8.17 27.05
N LYS A 125 -5.94 9.07 27.45
CA LYS A 125 -6.19 10.51 27.49
C LYS A 125 -6.42 11.08 26.08
N PHE A 126 -5.63 10.64 25.08
CA PHE A 126 -5.79 11.08 23.70
C PHE A 126 -7.12 10.59 23.10
N CYS A 127 -7.46 9.31 23.29
CA CYS A 127 -8.76 8.77 22.86
C CYS A 127 -9.94 9.47 23.55
N ALA A 128 -9.83 9.80 24.86
CA ALA A 128 -10.83 10.60 25.54
C ALA A 128 -11.00 11.99 24.93
N ARG A 129 -9.91 12.66 24.52
CA ARG A 129 -9.97 13.95 23.79
C ARG A 129 -10.69 13.81 22.45
N ILE A 130 -10.48 12.70 21.72
CA ILE A 130 -11.23 12.43 20.47
C ILE A 130 -12.72 12.29 20.82
N ALA A 131 -13.06 11.48 21.83
CA ALA A 131 -14.44 11.19 22.18
C ALA A 131 -15.23 12.44 22.59
N THR A 132 -14.63 13.31 23.42
CA THR A 132 -15.31 14.44 24.04
C THR A 132 -15.10 15.77 23.34
N GLY A 133 -14.08 15.89 22.46
CA GLY A 133 -13.74 17.14 21.81
C GLY A 133 -14.57 17.40 20.54
N ASP A 134 -14.81 18.67 20.27
CA ASP A 134 -15.40 19.14 19.00
C ASP A 134 -14.28 19.61 18.08
N TYR A 135 -13.85 18.70 17.20
CA TYR A 135 -12.85 18.93 16.16
C TYR A 135 -13.49 18.82 14.77
N ASP A 136 -12.96 19.56 13.81
CA ASP A 136 -13.35 19.43 12.42
C ASP A 136 -12.73 18.20 11.79
N ALA A 137 -11.50 17.89 12.20
CA ALA A 137 -10.84 16.64 11.82
C ALA A 137 -9.87 16.16 12.91
N VAL A 138 -9.75 14.85 13.04
CA VAL A 138 -8.72 14.18 13.84
C VAL A 138 -7.78 13.47 12.89
N ILE A 139 -6.47 13.74 12.98
CA ILE A 139 -5.46 13.17 12.08
C ILE A 139 -4.55 12.25 12.88
N ILE A 140 -4.47 10.98 12.50
CA ILE A 140 -3.64 9.96 13.14
C ILE A 140 -2.87 9.13 12.11
N GLY A 141 -1.73 8.58 12.51
CA GLY A 141 -0.96 7.67 11.65
C GLY A 141 -1.53 6.25 11.63
N HIS A 142 -1.25 5.49 10.55
CA HIS A 142 -1.68 4.10 10.42
C HIS A 142 -1.35 3.25 11.65
N SER A 143 -0.10 3.28 12.14
CA SER A 143 0.31 2.50 13.32
C SER A 143 -0.34 2.96 14.63
N GLN A 144 -0.83 4.18 14.68
CA GLN A 144 -1.58 4.71 15.82
C GLN A 144 -3.04 4.24 15.77
N PHE A 145 -3.62 4.21 14.58
CA PHE A 145 -4.98 3.71 14.34
C PHE A 145 -5.13 2.23 14.72
N GLU A 146 -4.13 1.40 14.42
CA GLU A 146 -4.07 -0.01 14.80
C GLU A 146 -4.11 -0.24 16.34
N ARG A 147 -3.71 0.78 17.11
CA ARG A 147 -3.72 0.72 18.59
C ARG A 147 -5.04 1.11 19.23
N ILE A 148 -6.03 1.51 18.47
CA ILE A 148 -7.39 1.79 18.94
C ILE A 148 -8.22 0.54 18.68
N PRO A 149 -8.55 -0.26 19.71
CA PRO A 149 -9.23 -1.53 19.50
C PRO A 149 -10.72 -1.33 19.18
N LEU A 150 -11.30 -2.32 18.53
CA LEU A 150 -12.76 -2.52 18.52
C LEU A 150 -13.23 -3.06 19.88
N SER A 151 -14.52 -2.94 20.16
CA SER A 151 -15.14 -3.58 21.33
C SER A 151 -14.93 -5.10 21.30
N PHE A 152 -14.89 -5.70 22.49
CA PHE A 152 -14.69 -7.14 22.63
C PHE A 152 -15.74 -7.94 21.86
N GLU A 153 -17.01 -7.58 22.01
CA GLU A 153 -18.14 -8.26 21.38
C GLU A 153 -18.04 -8.22 19.86
N ARG A 154 -17.53 -7.12 19.30
CA ARG A 154 -17.34 -6.99 17.86
C ARG A 154 -16.17 -7.81 17.36
N GLN A 155 -15.06 -7.82 18.08
CA GLN A 155 -13.90 -8.66 17.74
C GLN A 155 -14.28 -10.15 17.82
N GLU A 156 -14.99 -10.55 18.86
CA GLU A 156 -15.49 -11.92 19.02
C GLU A 156 -16.39 -12.32 17.85
N ARG A 157 -17.37 -11.48 17.50
CA ARG A 157 -18.29 -11.73 16.37
C ARG A 157 -17.54 -11.94 15.05
N ILE A 158 -16.57 -11.08 14.76
CA ILE A 158 -15.78 -11.18 13.52
C ILE A 158 -15.01 -12.51 13.46
N ILE A 159 -14.36 -12.91 14.56
CA ILE A 159 -13.62 -14.18 14.61
C ILE A 159 -14.57 -15.36 14.47
N GLN A 160 -15.74 -15.32 15.12
CA GLN A 160 -16.77 -16.35 15.00
C GLN A 160 -17.28 -16.48 13.56
N GLU A 161 -17.56 -15.37 12.87
CA GLU A 161 -17.95 -15.36 11.46
C GLU A 161 -16.88 -16.04 10.59
N GLN A 162 -15.60 -15.73 10.79
CA GLN A 162 -14.48 -16.38 10.08
C GLN A 162 -14.40 -17.89 10.34
N ILE A 163 -14.66 -18.31 11.60
CA ILE A 163 -14.72 -19.73 11.95
C ILE A 163 -15.88 -20.42 11.24
N TYR A 164 -17.08 -19.83 11.21
CA TYR A 164 -18.24 -20.36 10.51
C TYR A 164 -17.99 -20.48 8.98
N GLU A 165 -17.42 -19.46 8.37
CA GLU A 165 -17.05 -19.49 6.94
C GLU A 165 -16.07 -20.63 6.65
N THR A 166 -15.04 -20.79 7.49
CA THR A 166 -14.05 -21.86 7.34
C THR A 166 -14.67 -23.24 7.52
N LEU A 167 -15.57 -23.42 8.49
CA LEU A 167 -16.30 -24.67 8.70
C LEU A 167 -17.23 -25.01 7.52
N ALA A 168 -17.95 -24.03 6.98
CA ALA A 168 -18.79 -24.21 5.81
C ALA A 168 -17.98 -24.69 4.62
N ALA A 169 -16.82 -24.08 4.36
CA ALA A 169 -15.90 -24.49 3.29
C ALA A 169 -15.33 -25.90 3.51
N ILE A 170 -14.98 -26.27 4.75
CA ILE A 170 -14.52 -27.63 5.09
C ILE A 170 -15.63 -28.67 4.81
N ASN A 171 -16.86 -28.39 5.23
CA ASN A 171 -17.99 -29.31 5.04
C ASN A 171 -18.29 -29.52 3.55
N GLU A 172 -18.28 -28.44 2.77
CA GLU A 172 -18.48 -28.53 1.33
C GLU A 172 -17.39 -29.36 0.62
N LEU A 173 -16.12 -29.17 1.00
CA LEU A 173 -15.02 -29.99 0.48
C LEU A 173 -15.16 -31.49 0.85
N LYS A 174 -15.63 -31.78 2.06
CA LYS A 174 -15.88 -33.17 2.49
C LYS A 174 -17.00 -33.84 1.68
N VAL A 175 -18.05 -33.10 1.32
CA VAL A 175 -19.17 -33.60 0.52
C VAL A 175 -18.74 -33.89 -0.93
N HIS A 176 -17.88 -33.06 -1.50
CA HIS A 176 -17.45 -33.20 -2.91
C HIS A 176 -16.16 -34.02 -3.10
N ALA A 177 -15.78 -34.83 -2.13
CA ALA A 177 -14.56 -35.66 -2.15
C ALA A 177 -13.28 -34.87 -2.46
N GLY A 178 -13.18 -33.63 -1.89
CA GLY A 178 -12.03 -32.77 -2.05
C GLY A 178 -10.74 -33.37 -1.47
N GLU A 179 -9.59 -32.87 -1.94
CA GLU A 179 -8.28 -33.36 -1.52
C GLU A 179 -8.05 -33.23 0.00
N ASN A 180 -7.61 -34.31 0.64
CA ASN A 180 -7.38 -34.40 2.09
C ASN A 180 -6.43 -33.33 2.62
N PHE A 181 -5.49 -32.85 1.80
CA PHE A 181 -4.55 -31.82 2.18
C PHE A 181 -5.24 -30.45 2.36
N SER A 182 -6.28 -30.07 1.56
CA SER A 182 -7.06 -28.84 1.68
C SER A 182 -7.80 -28.80 2.99
N ILE A 183 -8.43 -29.89 3.30
CA ILE A 183 -9.19 -30.05 4.52
C ILE A 183 -8.26 -29.86 5.71
N LYS A 184 -7.07 -30.50 5.70
CA LYS A 184 -6.07 -30.32 6.77
C LYS A 184 -5.61 -28.88 6.95
N GLN A 185 -5.38 -28.16 5.85
CA GLN A 185 -4.95 -26.75 5.92
C GLN A 185 -6.06 -25.84 6.47
N MET A 186 -7.30 -26.03 6.01
CA MET A 186 -8.45 -25.28 6.54
C MET A 186 -8.74 -25.63 8.00
N GLU A 187 -8.57 -26.88 8.42
CA GLU A 187 -8.67 -27.28 9.83
C GLU A 187 -7.56 -26.62 10.67
N LYS A 188 -6.35 -26.45 10.13
CA LYS A 188 -5.28 -25.68 10.78
C LYS A 188 -5.68 -24.21 10.95
N THR A 189 -6.22 -23.58 9.91
CA THR A 189 -6.73 -22.19 9.96
C THR A 189 -7.83 -22.06 10.99
N ARG A 190 -8.80 -22.98 11.03
CA ARG A 190 -9.87 -23.01 12.02
C ARG A 190 -9.30 -23.05 13.45
N LYS A 191 -8.37 -23.97 13.74
CA LYS A 191 -7.73 -24.08 15.06
C LYS A 191 -7.00 -22.79 15.45
N THR A 192 -6.34 -22.12 14.51
CA THR A 192 -5.68 -20.85 14.75
C THR A 192 -6.69 -19.76 15.13
N LEU A 193 -7.85 -19.71 14.45
CA LEU A 193 -8.93 -18.78 14.77
C LEU A 193 -9.57 -19.09 16.14
N GLU A 194 -9.79 -20.37 16.47
CA GLU A 194 -10.29 -20.79 17.78
C GLU A 194 -9.32 -20.39 18.91
N THR A 195 -8.01 -20.61 18.73
CA THR A 195 -6.99 -20.17 19.68
C THR A 195 -6.98 -18.63 19.82
N LYS A 196 -7.15 -17.89 18.71
CA LYS A 196 -7.27 -16.42 18.72
C LYS A 196 -8.50 -15.97 19.51
N LEU A 197 -9.62 -16.67 19.36
CA LEU A 197 -10.86 -16.42 20.09
C LEU A 197 -10.71 -16.69 21.60
N GLU A 198 -10.10 -17.82 21.98
CA GLU A 198 -9.82 -18.16 23.37
C GLU A 198 -8.90 -17.12 24.03
N LYS A 199 -7.85 -16.70 23.30
CA LYS A 199 -6.95 -15.65 23.77
C LYS A 199 -7.69 -14.33 23.98
N LEU A 200 -8.53 -13.92 23.03
CA LEU A 200 -9.35 -12.72 23.15
C LEU A 200 -10.22 -12.76 24.42
N ARG A 201 -10.88 -13.89 24.69
CA ARG A 201 -11.71 -14.11 25.89
C ARG A 201 -10.91 -14.09 27.20
N SER A 202 -9.65 -14.54 27.16
CA SER A 202 -8.77 -14.53 28.34
C SER A 202 -8.24 -13.13 28.65
N ASP A 203 -8.05 -12.29 27.64
CA ASP A 203 -7.50 -10.94 27.77
C ASP A 203 -8.56 -9.87 28.09
N GLU A 204 -9.88 -10.18 27.98
CA GLU A 204 -11.01 -9.28 28.25
C GLU A 204 -10.93 -8.57 29.62
N ARG A 205 -10.29 -9.20 30.59
CA ARG A 205 -10.20 -8.70 31.97
C ARG A 205 -9.11 -7.64 32.20
N LYS A 206 -8.30 -7.30 31.18
CA LYS A 206 -7.07 -6.51 31.38
C LYS A 206 -7.10 -5.09 30.81
N ASP A 207 -7.99 -4.76 29.87
CA ASP A 207 -7.89 -3.50 29.14
C ASP A 207 -9.08 -2.56 29.37
N ASP A 208 -8.88 -1.58 30.25
CA ASP A 208 -9.70 -0.35 30.36
C ASP A 208 -9.28 0.65 29.27
N VAL A 209 -9.40 0.26 28.00
CA VAL A 209 -9.05 1.09 26.83
C VAL A 209 -10.32 1.57 26.14
N ILE A 210 -10.34 2.86 25.75
CA ILE A 210 -11.44 3.42 24.95
C ILE A 210 -11.43 2.74 23.57
N THR A 211 -12.55 2.15 23.19
CA THR A 211 -12.73 1.45 21.92
C THR A 211 -13.06 2.42 20.78
N PHE A 212 -12.94 1.95 19.53
CA PHE A 212 -13.23 2.75 18.36
C PHE A 212 -14.66 3.27 18.34
N GLU A 213 -15.61 2.44 18.76
CA GLU A 213 -17.03 2.78 18.87
C GLU A 213 -17.28 3.94 19.84
N GLN A 214 -16.52 3.99 20.93
CA GLN A 214 -16.62 5.03 21.96
C GLN A 214 -16.04 6.38 21.53
N LEU A 215 -15.26 6.42 20.44
CA LEU A 215 -14.73 7.68 19.92
C LEU A 215 -15.81 8.58 19.32
N GLY A 216 -16.94 8.00 18.91
CA GLY A 216 -18.02 8.72 18.24
C GLY A 216 -17.65 9.19 16.82
N VAL A 217 -16.69 8.50 16.18
CA VAL A 217 -16.32 8.74 14.78
C VAL A 217 -17.41 8.17 13.88
N ASP A 218 -17.93 8.98 12.97
CA ASP A 218 -18.95 8.61 12.01
C ASP A 218 -18.47 8.72 10.55
N ARG A 219 -17.26 9.25 10.33
CA ARG A 219 -16.61 9.27 9.02
C ARG A 219 -15.11 9.01 9.11
N LEU A 220 -14.65 8.04 8.34
CA LEU A 220 -13.26 7.58 8.31
C LEU A 220 -12.68 7.87 6.92
N PHE A 221 -11.60 8.62 6.88
CA PHE A 221 -10.80 8.88 5.69
C PHE A 221 -9.46 8.14 5.82
N VAL A 222 -9.10 7.33 4.83
CA VAL A 222 -7.86 6.54 4.85
C VAL A 222 -7.02 6.86 3.63
N ASP A 223 -5.91 7.53 3.84
CA ASP A 223 -4.93 7.79 2.80
C ASP A 223 -3.99 6.59 2.64
N GLU A 224 -3.55 6.33 1.41
CA GLU A 224 -2.75 5.16 1.03
C GLU A 224 -3.39 3.84 1.52
N SER A 225 -4.67 3.67 1.21
CA SER A 225 -5.49 2.54 1.66
C SER A 225 -4.98 1.17 1.19
N HIS A 226 -4.10 1.13 0.19
CA HIS A 226 -3.42 -0.09 -0.26
C HIS A 226 -2.59 -0.78 0.84
N PHE A 227 -2.25 -0.10 1.94
CA PHE A 227 -1.62 -0.73 3.11
C PHE A 227 -2.50 -1.79 3.79
N TYR A 228 -3.81 -1.82 3.51
CA TYR A 228 -4.78 -2.75 4.09
C TYR A 228 -5.24 -3.86 3.13
N LYS A 229 -4.49 -4.12 2.06
CA LYS A 229 -4.85 -5.09 1.01
C LYS A 229 -4.88 -6.56 1.47
N ASN A 230 -4.12 -6.92 2.50
CA ASN A 230 -4.00 -8.29 3.00
C ASN A 230 -5.09 -8.62 4.01
N LEU A 231 -6.34 -8.63 3.56
CA LEU A 231 -7.49 -9.02 4.35
C LEU A 231 -7.68 -10.54 4.31
N PHE A 232 -8.12 -11.13 5.42
CA PHE A 232 -8.44 -12.55 5.50
C PHE A 232 -9.30 -13.02 4.33
N LEU A 233 -8.88 -14.11 3.69
CA LEU A 233 -9.50 -14.70 2.53
C LEU A 233 -9.61 -16.22 2.70
N THR A 234 -10.82 -16.76 2.66
CA THR A 234 -11.07 -18.19 2.61
C THR A 234 -11.31 -18.60 1.16
N THR A 235 -10.52 -19.53 0.63
CA THR A 235 -10.65 -20.02 -0.74
C THR A 235 -10.33 -21.50 -0.83
N LYS A 236 -11.02 -22.19 -1.74
CA LYS A 236 -10.75 -23.57 -2.16
C LYS A 236 -9.73 -23.63 -3.30
N MET A 237 -9.45 -22.47 -3.95
CA MET A 237 -8.49 -22.39 -5.03
C MET A 237 -7.07 -22.61 -4.52
N ARG A 238 -6.33 -23.50 -5.19
CA ARG A 238 -4.99 -23.91 -4.79
C ARG A 238 -4.00 -23.75 -5.90
N ASN A 239 -2.74 -23.59 -5.50
CA ASN A 239 -1.64 -23.44 -6.45
C ASN A 239 -1.91 -22.37 -7.51
N VAL A 240 -2.74 -21.37 -7.15
CA VAL A 240 -3.02 -20.20 -7.97
C VAL A 240 -2.17 -19.07 -7.46
N ALA A 241 -1.20 -18.68 -8.25
CA ALA A 241 -0.32 -17.55 -7.89
C ALA A 241 -1.10 -16.23 -7.86
N GLY A 242 -0.76 -15.37 -6.93
CA GLY A 242 -1.43 -14.09 -6.71
C GLY A 242 -2.66 -14.16 -5.79
N LEU A 243 -2.95 -15.35 -5.21
CA LEU A 243 -3.93 -15.48 -4.14
C LEU A 243 -3.21 -15.47 -2.79
N SER A 244 -3.13 -14.29 -2.15
CA SER A 244 -2.62 -14.22 -0.79
C SER A 244 -3.68 -14.72 0.20
N THR A 245 -3.34 -15.78 0.93
CA THR A 245 -4.12 -16.27 2.07
C THR A 245 -3.57 -15.77 3.41
N SER A 246 -2.53 -14.93 3.37
CA SER A 246 -1.97 -14.32 4.57
C SER A 246 -2.87 -13.21 5.08
N GLU A 247 -3.22 -13.27 6.37
CA GLU A 247 -3.97 -12.22 7.05
C GLU A 247 -3.03 -11.25 7.75
N ALA A 248 -3.17 -9.96 7.47
CA ALA A 248 -2.57 -8.92 8.29
C ALA A 248 -3.58 -8.46 9.35
N GLN A 249 -3.21 -8.53 10.63
CA GLN A 249 -4.08 -8.12 11.74
C GLN A 249 -4.66 -6.71 11.54
N LYS A 250 -3.85 -5.77 11.02
CA LYS A 250 -4.30 -4.41 10.70
C LYS A 250 -5.43 -4.36 9.68
N SER A 251 -5.43 -5.28 8.71
CA SER A 251 -6.48 -5.34 7.67
C SER A 251 -7.78 -5.86 8.23
N SER A 252 -7.73 -6.88 9.10
CA SER A 252 -8.91 -7.40 9.79
C SER A 252 -9.49 -6.40 10.79
N ASP A 253 -8.64 -5.66 11.49
CA ASP A 253 -9.05 -4.56 12.37
C ASP A 253 -9.72 -3.43 11.57
N MET A 254 -9.12 -2.99 10.45
CA MET A 254 -9.72 -2.01 9.54
C MET A 254 -11.07 -2.49 9.03
N PHE A 255 -11.19 -3.76 8.63
CA PHE A 255 -12.44 -4.33 8.15
C PHE A 255 -13.56 -4.25 9.21
N GLY A 256 -13.24 -4.62 10.44
CA GLY A 256 -14.19 -4.51 11.54
C GLY A 256 -14.67 -3.08 11.81
N LYS A 257 -13.77 -2.10 11.70
CA LYS A 257 -14.09 -0.68 11.84
C LYS A 257 -14.95 -0.16 10.67
N CYS A 258 -14.65 -0.58 9.43
CA CYS A 258 -15.49 -0.27 8.28
C CYS A 258 -16.90 -0.85 8.43
N ARG A 259 -17.02 -2.11 8.88
CA ARG A 259 -18.31 -2.75 9.16
C ARG A 259 -19.12 -2.01 10.22
N TYR A 260 -18.45 -1.53 11.29
CA TYR A 260 -19.09 -0.69 12.31
C TYR A 260 -19.62 0.62 11.69
N LEU A 261 -18.81 1.29 10.88
CA LEU A 261 -19.23 2.54 10.24
C LEU A 261 -20.38 2.31 9.26
N ASP A 262 -20.38 1.21 8.50
CA ASP A 262 -21.50 0.83 7.64
C ASP A 262 -22.82 0.67 8.43
N GLU A 263 -22.76 0.04 9.60
CA GLU A 263 -23.92 -0.15 10.46
C GLU A 263 -24.52 1.18 10.96
N ILE A 264 -23.67 2.14 11.37
CA ILE A 264 -24.15 3.41 11.94
C ILE A 264 -24.47 4.49 10.90
N THR A 265 -23.88 4.39 9.68
CA THR A 265 -24.02 5.42 8.63
C THR A 265 -24.83 4.96 7.42
N GLY A 266 -25.23 3.68 7.37
CA GLY A 266 -25.89 3.11 6.20
C GLY A 266 -24.96 3.02 4.97
N GLY A 267 -23.66 2.72 5.17
CA GLY A 267 -22.69 2.56 4.09
C GLY A 267 -22.17 3.88 3.51
N ARG A 268 -22.05 4.92 4.35
CA ARG A 268 -21.56 6.26 3.95
C ARG A 268 -20.40 6.78 4.80
N GLY A 269 -19.85 5.91 5.65
CA GLY A 269 -18.87 6.30 6.66
C GLY A 269 -17.42 6.16 6.24
N VAL A 270 -17.09 5.59 5.08
CA VAL A 270 -15.71 5.24 4.72
C VAL A 270 -15.30 5.87 3.40
N VAL A 271 -14.16 6.55 3.41
CA VAL A 271 -13.51 7.11 2.22
C VAL A 271 -12.06 6.63 2.18
N PHE A 272 -11.74 5.86 1.17
CA PHE A 272 -10.39 5.38 0.88
C PHE A 272 -9.75 6.21 -0.22
N ALA A 273 -8.45 6.45 -0.14
CA ALA A 273 -7.69 7.13 -1.17
C ALA A 273 -6.39 6.38 -1.46
N THR A 274 -6.09 6.17 -2.72
CA THR A 274 -4.81 5.57 -3.18
C THR A 274 -4.58 5.82 -4.66
N GLY A 275 -3.32 5.97 -5.06
CA GLY A 275 -2.92 5.97 -6.47
C GLY A 275 -2.81 4.56 -7.07
N THR A 276 -2.78 3.52 -6.24
CA THR A 276 -2.58 2.12 -6.66
C THR A 276 -3.63 1.20 -6.05
N PRO A 277 -4.90 1.27 -6.50
CA PRO A 277 -6.00 0.48 -5.93
C PRO A 277 -5.83 -1.02 -6.13
N VAL A 278 -5.20 -1.42 -7.21
CA VAL A 278 -4.83 -2.80 -7.53
C VAL A 278 -3.37 -2.79 -8.01
N SER A 279 -2.48 -3.44 -7.30
CA SER A 279 -1.05 -3.43 -7.59
C SER A 279 -0.50 -4.80 -8.03
N ASN A 280 -0.80 -5.87 -7.29
CA ASN A 280 -0.15 -7.17 -7.48
C ASN A 280 -1.13 -8.29 -7.85
N SER A 281 -2.38 -8.19 -7.42
CA SER A 281 -3.34 -9.28 -7.59
C SER A 281 -4.76 -8.77 -7.82
N MET A 282 -5.49 -9.50 -8.64
CA MET A 282 -6.92 -9.28 -8.86
C MET A 282 -7.75 -9.42 -7.56
N THR A 283 -7.23 -10.14 -6.56
CA THR A 283 -7.86 -10.27 -5.24
C THR A 283 -7.92 -8.95 -4.47
N GLU A 284 -7.03 -8.01 -4.78
CA GLU A 284 -7.04 -6.68 -4.15
C GLU A 284 -8.33 -5.92 -4.49
N LEU A 285 -8.85 -6.09 -5.71
CA LEU A 285 -10.14 -5.52 -6.11
C LEU A 285 -11.29 -6.06 -5.24
N TYR A 286 -11.34 -7.38 -5.05
CA TYR A 286 -12.31 -7.99 -4.16
C TYR A 286 -12.17 -7.49 -2.72
N THR A 287 -10.95 -7.34 -2.23
CA THR A 287 -10.67 -6.80 -0.91
C THR A 287 -11.22 -5.38 -0.74
N VAL A 288 -11.00 -4.51 -1.72
CA VAL A 288 -11.57 -3.15 -1.72
C VAL A 288 -13.11 -3.19 -1.70
N MET A 289 -13.72 -4.07 -2.50
CA MET A 289 -15.19 -4.25 -2.50
C MET A 289 -15.69 -4.74 -1.14
N ARG A 290 -14.95 -5.61 -0.43
CA ARG A 290 -15.31 -6.03 0.94
C ARG A 290 -15.30 -4.86 1.93
N TYR A 291 -14.38 -3.93 1.80
CA TYR A 291 -14.34 -2.75 2.66
C TYR A 291 -15.48 -1.77 2.37
N LEU A 292 -15.79 -1.54 1.11
CA LEU A 292 -16.63 -0.41 0.70
C LEU A 292 -18.04 -0.81 0.24
N GLN A 293 -18.24 -2.07 -0.18
CA GLN A 293 -19.48 -2.57 -0.78
C GLN A 293 -19.95 -3.89 -0.18
N TYR A 294 -19.70 -4.12 1.11
CA TYR A 294 -20.02 -5.43 1.71
C TYR A 294 -21.50 -5.78 1.62
N SER A 295 -22.40 -4.82 1.82
CA SER A 295 -23.84 -5.01 1.67
C SER A 295 -24.25 -5.40 0.24
N THR A 296 -23.65 -4.78 -0.78
CA THR A 296 -23.85 -5.14 -2.18
C THR A 296 -23.37 -6.58 -2.47
N LEU A 297 -22.20 -6.94 -1.94
CA LEU A 297 -21.69 -8.31 -2.05
C LEU A 297 -22.64 -9.32 -1.38
N GLN A 298 -23.21 -8.99 -0.23
CA GLN A 298 -24.19 -9.85 0.46
C GLN A 298 -25.46 -10.02 -0.37
N GLN A 299 -26.03 -8.95 -0.88
CA GLN A 299 -27.23 -8.98 -1.73
C GLN A 299 -27.04 -9.83 -2.98
N LYS A 300 -25.85 -9.75 -3.58
CA LYS A 300 -25.49 -10.51 -4.79
C LYS A 300 -24.92 -11.90 -4.49
N LYS A 301 -24.82 -12.31 -3.21
CA LYS A 301 -24.23 -13.59 -2.75
C LYS A 301 -22.76 -13.77 -3.18
N LEU A 302 -22.01 -12.68 -3.21
CA LEU A 302 -20.60 -12.63 -3.62
C LEU A 302 -19.66 -12.36 -2.43
N THR A 303 -20.10 -12.59 -1.19
CA THR A 303 -19.30 -12.38 0.03
C THR A 303 -18.18 -13.40 0.17
N HIS A 304 -18.35 -14.60 -0.39
CA HIS A 304 -17.30 -15.61 -0.44
C HIS A 304 -16.43 -15.40 -1.68
N PHE A 305 -15.11 -15.42 -1.50
CA PHE A 305 -14.18 -15.20 -2.60
C PHE A 305 -14.39 -16.15 -3.77
N ASP A 306 -14.62 -17.43 -3.52
CA ASP A 306 -14.79 -18.42 -4.58
C ASP A 306 -16.05 -18.12 -5.44
N CYS A 307 -17.12 -17.57 -4.84
CA CYS A 307 -18.29 -17.13 -5.59
C CYS A 307 -17.98 -15.90 -6.46
N TRP A 308 -17.28 -14.93 -5.90
CA TRP A 308 -16.84 -13.75 -6.63
C TRP A 308 -15.86 -14.12 -7.76
N ALA A 309 -14.88 -14.97 -7.46
CA ALA A 309 -13.87 -15.41 -8.41
C ALA A 309 -14.47 -16.23 -9.56
N SER A 310 -15.44 -17.12 -9.28
CA SER A 310 -16.14 -17.88 -10.32
C SER A 310 -17.03 -17.00 -11.20
N THR A 311 -17.47 -15.83 -10.70
CA THR A 311 -18.31 -14.89 -11.44
C THR A 311 -17.50 -13.96 -12.32
N PHE A 312 -16.30 -13.54 -11.88
CA PHE A 312 -15.56 -12.44 -12.51
C PHE A 312 -14.13 -12.81 -12.94
N GLY A 313 -13.63 -13.97 -12.56
CA GLY A 313 -12.24 -14.31 -12.78
C GLY A 313 -12.01 -15.64 -13.47
N GLU A 314 -10.94 -15.69 -14.23
CA GLU A 314 -10.47 -16.89 -14.93
C GLU A 314 -9.02 -17.16 -14.55
N THR A 315 -8.74 -18.42 -14.22
CA THR A 315 -7.37 -18.87 -14.01
C THR A 315 -6.75 -19.33 -15.31
N THR A 316 -5.51 -18.94 -15.55
CA THR A 316 -4.73 -19.40 -16.70
C THR A 316 -3.48 -20.12 -16.22
N THR A 317 -3.16 -21.24 -16.88
CA THR A 317 -1.91 -21.97 -16.62
C THR A 317 -0.92 -21.66 -17.72
N ALA A 318 0.23 -21.12 -17.34
CA ALA A 318 1.35 -20.83 -18.24
C ALA A 318 2.56 -21.69 -17.85
N ILE A 319 3.38 -22.03 -18.85
CA ILE A 319 4.67 -22.66 -18.63
C ILE A 319 5.70 -21.54 -18.44
N GLU A 320 6.31 -21.48 -17.26
CA GLU A 320 7.30 -20.48 -16.89
C GLU A 320 8.66 -21.13 -16.64
N LEU A 321 9.73 -20.36 -16.84
CA LEU A 321 11.07 -20.81 -16.44
C LEU A 321 11.09 -21.01 -14.92
N ALA A 322 11.65 -22.12 -14.48
CA ALA A 322 11.78 -22.38 -13.05
C ALA A 322 12.77 -21.36 -12.41
N PRO A 323 12.57 -20.96 -11.14
CA PRO A 323 13.43 -19.98 -10.47
C PRO A 323 14.91 -20.35 -10.45
N GLU A 324 15.20 -21.66 -10.52
CA GLU A 324 16.55 -22.22 -10.56
C GLU A 324 17.27 -21.94 -11.88
N GLY A 325 16.56 -21.39 -12.89
CA GLY A 325 17.08 -21.16 -14.23
C GLY A 325 17.24 -22.43 -15.08
N THR A 326 16.89 -23.59 -14.53
CA THR A 326 16.98 -24.91 -15.19
C THR A 326 15.62 -25.58 -15.25
N GLY A 327 15.02 -25.64 -16.45
CA GLY A 327 13.74 -26.29 -16.64
C GLY A 327 12.53 -25.36 -16.64
N TYR A 328 11.36 -25.97 -16.83
CA TYR A 328 10.09 -25.24 -16.92
C TYR A 328 9.09 -25.83 -15.92
N ARG A 329 8.26 -24.94 -15.33
CA ARG A 329 7.15 -25.36 -14.47
C ARG A 329 5.82 -24.80 -14.99
N ALA A 330 4.76 -25.58 -14.84
CA ALA A 330 3.40 -25.08 -15.06
C ALA A 330 2.97 -24.26 -13.84
N ARG A 331 2.55 -23.03 -14.04
CA ARG A 331 2.04 -22.16 -12.98
C ARG A 331 0.66 -21.63 -13.36
N THR A 332 -0.31 -21.86 -12.50
CA THR A 332 -1.66 -21.34 -12.64
C THR A 332 -1.75 -20.01 -11.93
N ARG A 333 -2.27 -18.99 -12.63
CA ARG A 333 -2.49 -17.64 -12.08
C ARG A 333 -3.94 -17.23 -12.28
N PHE A 334 -4.45 -16.43 -11.35
CA PHE A 334 -5.70 -15.71 -11.52
C PHE A 334 -5.42 -14.47 -12.38
N ALA A 335 -5.58 -14.58 -13.70
CA ALA A 335 -4.94 -13.65 -14.64
C ALA A 335 -5.91 -12.92 -15.56
N LYS A 336 -7.17 -13.33 -15.65
CA LYS A 336 -8.14 -12.68 -16.55
C LYS A 336 -9.43 -12.39 -15.84
N PHE A 337 -10.00 -11.23 -16.16
CA PHE A 337 -11.39 -10.92 -15.81
C PHE A 337 -12.32 -11.33 -16.95
N PHE A 338 -13.43 -11.94 -16.61
CA PHE A 338 -14.60 -12.04 -17.48
C PHE A 338 -15.79 -11.39 -16.79
N ASN A 339 -16.90 -11.20 -17.53
CA ASN A 339 -18.04 -10.45 -17.04
C ASN A 339 -17.64 -9.04 -16.54
N LEU A 340 -16.64 -8.45 -17.22
CA LEU A 340 -16.04 -7.17 -16.84
C LEU A 340 -17.04 -6.00 -16.77
N PRO A 341 -18.05 -5.88 -17.66
CA PRO A 341 -19.03 -4.81 -17.57
C PRO A 341 -19.81 -4.79 -16.26
N GLU A 342 -20.24 -5.95 -15.75
CA GLU A 342 -20.93 -6.04 -14.46
C GLU A 342 -20.00 -5.71 -13.30
N LEU A 343 -18.80 -6.28 -13.30
CA LEU A 343 -17.78 -5.98 -12.29
C LEU A 343 -17.46 -4.49 -12.23
N MET A 344 -17.25 -3.86 -13.39
CA MET A 344 -16.94 -2.43 -13.46
C MET A 344 -18.13 -1.57 -13.10
N SER A 345 -19.36 -1.97 -13.44
CA SER A 345 -20.56 -1.27 -13.00
C SER A 345 -20.68 -1.27 -11.48
N MET A 346 -20.47 -2.43 -10.84
CA MET A 346 -20.45 -2.54 -9.38
C MET A 346 -19.34 -1.70 -8.75
N PHE A 347 -18.12 -1.82 -9.27
CA PHE A 347 -16.97 -1.15 -8.69
C PHE A 347 -17.04 0.37 -8.81
N LYS A 348 -17.51 0.89 -9.94
CA LYS A 348 -17.69 2.33 -10.18
C LYS A 348 -18.79 2.99 -9.33
N GLU A 349 -19.64 2.21 -8.66
CA GLU A 349 -20.57 2.78 -7.68
C GLU A 349 -19.84 3.42 -6.50
N VAL A 350 -18.69 2.87 -6.12
CA VAL A 350 -17.88 3.36 -5.00
C VAL A 350 -16.54 3.94 -5.43
N ALA A 351 -16.05 3.65 -6.63
CA ALA A 351 -14.72 4.07 -7.07
C ALA A 351 -14.80 5.25 -8.06
N ASP A 352 -14.24 6.38 -7.66
CA ASP A 352 -13.88 7.46 -8.57
C ASP A 352 -12.46 7.23 -9.07
N ILE A 353 -12.34 6.91 -10.37
CA ILE A 353 -11.05 6.54 -10.99
C ILE A 353 -10.62 7.66 -11.92
N LYS A 354 -9.42 8.20 -11.69
CA LYS A 354 -8.80 9.20 -12.54
C LYS A 354 -7.35 8.82 -12.85
N THR A 355 -7.09 8.53 -14.10
CA THR A 355 -5.75 8.23 -14.62
C THR A 355 -5.02 9.52 -15.00
N SER A 356 -3.70 9.45 -15.16
CA SER A 356 -2.87 10.59 -15.57
C SER A 356 -3.35 11.25 -16.86
N ASP A 357 -3.79 10.45 -17.84
CA ASP A 357 -4.31 10.95 -19.12
C ASP A 357 -5.58 11.80 -18.97
N GLN A 358 -6.42 11.49 -17.97
CA GLN A 358 -7.65 12.21 -17.68
C GLN A 358 -7.43 13.49 -16.88
N LEU A 359 -6.33 13.54 -16.10
CA LEU A 359 -6.07 14.63 -15.16
C LEU A 359 -5.29 15.77 -15.79
N HIS A 360 -4.62 15.56 -16.92
CA HIS A 360 -3.74 16.55 -17.55
C HIS A 360 -2.83 17.26 -16.56
N LEU A 361 -2.21 16.47 -15.64
CA LEU A 361 -1.33 17.02 -14.62
C LEU A 361 -0.09 17.64 -15.28
N PRO A 362 0.43 18.76 -14.76
CA PRO A 362 1.67 19.35 -15.22
C PRO A 362 2.85 18.52 -14.72
N VAL A 363 3.00 17.31 -15.28
CA VAL A 363 4.13 16.43 -14.99
C VAL A 363 5.27 16.70 -15.99
N PRO A 364 6.53 16.72 -15.55
CA PRO A 364 7.65 16.83 -16.46
C PRO A 364 7.73 15.61 -17.39
N VAL A 365 8.19 15.83 -18.61
CA VAL A 365 8.47 14.72 -19.52
C VAL A 365 9.69 13.96 -18.99
N ALA A 366 9.47 12.70 -18.59
CA ALA A 366 10.53 11.83 -18.08
C ALA A 366 11.16 11.02 -19.23
N LYS A 367 12.49 10.99 -19.28
CA LYS A 367 13.25 10.07 -20.11
C LYS A 367 13.68 8.88 -19.26
N PHE A 368 13.24 7.69 -19.63
CA PHE A 368 13.62 6.45 -18.96
C PHE A 368 14.83 5.84 -19.63
N GLU A 369 15.89 5.64 -18.87
CA GLU A 369 17.11 5.00 -19.36
C GLU A 369 17.42 3.76 -18.51
N THR A 370 17.52 2.60 -19.16
CA THR A 370 17.99 1.38 -18.52
C THR A 370 19.48 1.23 -18.74
N VAL A 371 20.25 1.38 -17.67
CA VAL A 371 21.71 1.24 -17.70
C VAL A 371 22.08 -0.16 -17.22
N VAL A 372 22.65 -0.97 -18.11
CA VAL A 372 23.00 -2.36 -17.83
C VAL A 372 24.47 -2.48 -17.48
N ALA A 373 24.80 -2.87 -16.25
CA ALA A 373 26.13 -3.25 -15.85
C ALA A 373 26.39 -4.73 -16.22
N LYS A 374 27.53 -5.02 -16.86
CA LYS A 374 27.91 -6.41 -17.18
C LYS A 374 28.35 -7.14 -15.90
N PRO A 375 27.88 -8.37 -15.65
CA PRO A 375 28.28 -9.13 -14.48
C PRO A 375 29.78 -9.51 -14.55
N SER A 376 30.49 -9.39 -13.43
CA SER A 376 31.84 -9.90 -13.26
C SER A 376 31.86 -11.43 -13.20
N GLU A 377 33.04 -12.05 -13.37
CA GLU A 377 33.17 -13.51 -13.22
C GLU A 377 32.79 -13.96 -11.81
N ILE A 378 33.17 -13.19 -10.79
CA ILE A 378 32.79 -13.46 -9.39
C ILE A 378 31.27 -13.47 -9.23
N GLN A 379 30.56 -12.50 -9.83
CA GLN A 379 29.10 -12.48 -9.79
C GLN A 379 28.49 -13.73 -10.44
N LYS A 380 29.01 -14.16 -11.59
CA LYS A 380 28.53 -15.34 -12.28
C LYS A 380 28.70 -16.61 -11.44
N GLU A 381 29.87 -16.78 -10.79
CA GLU A 381 30.13 -17.88 -9.90
C GLU A 381 29.16 -17.88 -8.69
N MET A 382 28.94 -16.72 -8.06
CA MET A 382 28.00 -16.59 -6.94
C MET A 382 26.55 -16.89 -7.35
N VAL A 383 26.15 -16.49 -8.56
CA VAL A 383 24.79 -16.81 -9.08
C VAL A 383 24.64 -18.30 -9.35
N GLN A 384 25.69 -18.98 -9.83
CA GLN A 384 25.66 -20.45 -9.98
C GLN A 384 25.52 -21.15 -8.63
N GLU A 385 26.13 -20.64 -7.59
CA GLU A 385 25.98 -21.14 -6.21
C GLU A 385 24.54 -20.95 -5.70
N LEU A 386 23.95 -19.77 -5.93
CA LEU A 386 22.54 -19.54 -5.60
C LEU A 386 21.58 -20.49 -6.33
N SER A 387 21.86 -20.80 -7.61
CA SER A 387 21.07 -21.75 -8.38
C SER A 387 21.13 -23.17 -7.78
N LYS A 388 22.31 -23.61 -7.30
CA LYS A 388 22.46 -24.90 -6.61
C LYS A 388 21.68 -24.92 -5.29
N ARG A 389 21.79 -23.86 -4.47
CA ARG A 389 21.01 -23.73 -3.23
C ARG A 389 19.50 -23.77 -3.49
N ALA A 390 19.02 -23.06 -4.52
CA ALA A 390 17.62 -23.09 -4.91
C ALA A 390 17.15 -24.49 -5.30
N ALA A 391 17.95 -25.27 -6.03
CA ALA A 391 17.65 -26.64 -6.40
C ALA A 391 17.60 -27.58 -5.17
N GLU A 392 18.52 -27.43 -4.22
CA GLU A 392 18.53 -28.19 -2.97
C GLU A 392 17.29 -27.92 -2.10
N ILE A 393 16.88 -26.64 -1.98
CA ILE A 393 15.65 -26.25 -1.28
C ILE A 393 14.42 -26.86 -1.96
N HIS A 394 14.37 -26.81 -3.29
CA HIS A 394 13.25 -27.37 -4.06
C HIS A 394 13.13 -28.90 -3.94
N SER A 395 14.28 -29.59 -3.85
CA SER A 395 14.31 -31.04 -3.64
C SER A 395 13.92 -31.46 -2.22
N GLY A 396 13.80 -30.51 -1.29
CA GLY A 396 13.56 -30.77 0.12
C GLY A 396 14.79 -31.32 0.87
N ALA A 397 15.99 -31.18 0.28
CA ALA A 397 17.23 -31.64 0.89
C ALA A 397 17.70 -30.77 2.07
N VAL A 398 17.19 -29.52 2.15
CA VAL A 398 17.53 -28.56 3.19
C VAL A 398 16.28 -28.16 3.97
N ASP A 399 16.38 -28.09 5.30
CA ASP A 399 15.29 -27.63 6.15
C ASP A 399 15.05 -26.12 5.95
N ALA A 400 13.79 -25.71 5.84
CA ALA A 400 13.40 -24.31 5.61
C ALA A 400 13.86 -23.34 6.73
N SER A 401 14.21 -23.85 7.93
CA SER A 401 14.78 -23.06 9.01
C SER A 401 16.27 -22.77 8.82
N VAL A 402 16.96 -23.58 8.01
CA VAL A 402 18.40 -23.44 7.71
C VAL A 402 18.59 -22.56 6.47
N ASP A 403 17.87 -22.87 5.38
CA ASP A 403 17.88 -22.05 4.15
C ASP A 403 16.52 -22.15 3.44
N ASN A 404 16.14 -21.08 2.75
CA ASN A 404 14.86 -21.00 2.05
C ASN A 404 14.95 -20.03 0.86
N MET A 405 13.95 -20.07 -0.03
CA MET A 405 13.93 -19.23 -1.23
C MET A 405 13.97 -17.73 -0.93
N LEU A 406 13.48 -17.28 0.24
CA LEU A 406 13.58 -15.87 0.64
C LEU A 406 15.03 -15.47 0.91
N CYS A 407 15.82 -16.34 1.58
CA CYS A 407 17.25 -16.14 1.78
C CYS A 407 18.00 -16.08 0.45
N VAL A 408 17.74 -17.05 -0.44
CA VAL A 408 18.36 -17.09 -1.78
C VAL A 408 18.03 -15.83 -2.59
N THR A 409 16.76 -15.39 -2.58
CA THR A 409 16.33 -14.15 -3.27
C THR A 409 17.01 -12.90 -2.70
N ASN A 410 17.11 -12.81 -1.37
CA ASN A 410 17.77 -11.68 -0.72
C ASN A 410 19.27 -11.64 -1.02
N ASP A 411 19.93 -12.80 -1.03
CA ASP A 411 21.35 -12.89 -1.38
C ASP A 411 21.56 -12.57 -2.87
N GLY A 412 20.67 -13.01 -3.75
CA GLY A 412 20.69 -12.66 -5.17
C GLY A 412 20.56 -11.15 -5.40
N ARG A 413 19.69 -10.47 -4.65
CA ARG A 413 19.57 -9.00 -4.69
C ARG A 413 20.85 -8.30 -4.24
N LYS A 414 21.51 -8.81 -3.17
CA LYS A 414 22.79 -8.27 -2.71
C LYS A 414 23.88 -8.45 -3.76
N ILE A 415 24.02 -9.65 -4.34
CA ILE A 415 24.97 -9.94 -5.41
C ILE A 415 24.70 -9.05 -6.64
N GLY A 416 23.44 -8.87 -7.01
CA GLY A 416 23.03 -8.02 -8.12
C GLY A 416 23.29 -6.53 -7.90
N LEU A 417 23.36 -6.08 -6.63
CA LEU A 417 23.71 -4.70 -6.28
C LEU A 417 25.22 -4.53 -6.17
N ASP A 418 25.86 -5.29 -5.26
CA ASP A 418 27.31 -5.31 -5.09
C ASP A 418 27.76 -6.57 -4.33
N VAL A 419 28.74 -7.31 -4.88
CA VAL A 419 29.23 -8.56 -4.28
C VAL A 419 29.84 -8.36 -2.87
N ARG A 420 30.32 -7.15 -2.57
CA ARG A 420 30.89 -6.79 -1.27
C ARG A 420 29.85 -6.81 -0.14
N LEU A 421 28.54 -6.81 -0.48
CA LEU A 421 27.46 -7.01 0.49
C LEU A 421 27.37 -8.45 1.01
N MET A 422 27.94 -9.40 0.26
CA MET A 422 28.07 -10.81 0.68
C MET A 422 29.41 -11.04 1.37
N ASN A 423 30.49 -10.48 0.81
CA ASN A 423 31.82 -10.59 1.39
C ASN A 423 32.60 -9.28 1.18
N PRO A 424 32.77 -8.46 2.23
CA PRO A 424 33.46 -7.17 2.16
C PRO A 424 34.93 -7.22 1.71
N MET A 425 35.54 -8.40 1.71
CA MET A 425 36.94 -8.61 1.28
C MET A 425 37.08 -8.73 -0.24
N LEU A 426 35.96 -8.81 -0.98
CA LEU A 426 36.01 -8.86 -2.44
C LEU A 426 36.41 -7.49 -3.03
N PRO A 427 37.10 -7.50 -4.19
CA PRO A 427 37.53 -6.27 -4.82
C PRO A 427 36.35 -5.44 -5.33
N ASP A 428 36.54 -4.12 -5.38
CA ASP A 428 35.61 -3.20 -6.06
C ASP A 428 35.76 -3.39 -7.58
N ASP A 429 34.67 -3.79 -8.24
CA ASP A 429 34.64 -3.93 -9.70
C ASP A 429 34.35 -2.56 -10.35
N PRO A 430 35.27 -2.01 -11.17
CA PRO A 430 35.05 -0.73 -11.85
C PRO A 430 33.78 -0.65 -12.72
N ASN A 431 33.30 -1.80 -13.19
CA ASN A 431 32.10 -1.90 -14.01
C ASN A 431 30.85 -2.32 -13.19
N SER A 432 30.96 -2.34 -11.87
CA SER A 432 29.83 -2.65 -10.99
C SER A 432 28.68 -1.64 -11.18
N LYS A 433 27.48 -2.09 -10.84
CA LYS A 433 26.28 -1.22 -10.84
C LYS A 433 26.52 0.08 -10.05
N LEU A 434 27.21 -0.01 -8.90
CA LEU A 434 27.54 1.16 -8.09
C LEU A 434 28.47 2.13 -8.81
N ASN A 435 29.53 1.63 -9.41
CA ASN A 435 30.50 2.48 -10.12
C ASN A 435 29.88 3.13 -11.35
N VAL A 436 29.07 2.41 -12.09
CA VAL A 436 28.30 2.97 -13.23
C VAL A 436 27.32 4.04 -12.76
N CYS A 437 26.62 3.82 -11.62
CA CYS A 437 25.75 4.84 -11.04
C CYS A 437 26.53 6.09 -10.63
N VAL A 438 27.67 5.93 -9.94
CA VAL A 438 28.54 7.06 -9.55
C VAL A 438 28.97 7.87 -10.78
N GLN A 439 29.36 7.22 -11.87
CA GLN A 439 29.74 7.91 -13.12
C GLN A 439 28.56 8.72 -13.70
N ASN A 440 27.35 8.15 -13.70
CA ASN A 440 26.16 8.87 -14.17
C ASN A 440 25.82 10.06 -13.28
N VAL A 441 25.90 9.88 -11.96
CA VAL A 441 25.66 10.96 -10.98
C VAL A 441 26.68 12.10 -11.19
N LEU A 442 27.96 11.78 -11.36
CA LEU A 442 29.02 12.78 -11.59
C LEU A 442 28.80 13.56 -12.89
N LYS A 443 28.46 12.85 -13.97
CA LYS A 443 28.15 13.49 -15.24
C LYS A 443 27.02 14.51 -15.11
N ILE A 444 25.89 14.10 -14.51
CA ILE A 444 24.71 14.98 -14.32
C ILE A 444 25.03 16.09 -13.32
N TRP A 445 25.83 15.80 -12.28
CA TRP A 445 26.25 16.81 -11.30
C TRP A 445 27.08 17.92 -11.96
N GLU A 446 28.01 17.58 -12.85
CA GLU A 446 28.82 18.56 -13.57
C GLU A 446 27.99 19.36 -14.59
N GLU A 447 27.14 18.68 -15.38
CA GLU A 447 26.25 19.32 -16.36
C GLU A 447 25.26 20.30 -15.68
N GLY A 448 24.79 19.98 -14.47
CA GLY A 448 23.83 20.78 -13.71
C GLY A 448 24.44 21.78 -12.72
N LYS A 449 25.74 22.05 -12.77
CA LYS A 449 26.46 22.81 -11.76
C LYS A 449 26.01 24.28 -11.62
N GLU A 450 25.86 24.97 -12.72
CA GLU A 450 25.45 26.40 -12.73
C GLU A 450 24.05 26.60 -12.16
N GLN A 451 23.13 25.68 -12.45
CA GLN A 451 21.73 25.73 -12.02
C GLN A 451 21.53 25.06 -10.67
N LYS A 452 22.57 24.47 -10.07
CA LYS A 452 22.51 23.68 -8.84
C LYS A 452 21.42 22.61 -8.90
N LEU A 453 21.36 21.86 -10.02
CA LEU A 453 20.39 20.78 -10.22
C LEU A 453 20.65 19.66 -9.22
N THR A 454 19.56 18.99 -8.81
CA THR A 454 19.58 17.97 -7.77
C THR A 454 19.23 16.60 -8.30
N GLN A 455 19.72 15.56 -7.65
CA GLN A 455 19.51 14.17 -8.01
C GLN A 455 19.08 13.35 -6.78
N LEU A 456 18.19 12.39 -6.97
CA LEU A 456 17.78 11.43 -5.96
C LEU A 456 18.31 10.04 -6.30
N LEU A 457 18.89 9.36 -5.32
CA LEU A 457 19.34 7.97 -5.44
C LEU A 457 18.54 7.09 -4.48
N PHE A 458 17.83 6.13 -5.04
CA PHE A 458 17.06 5.14 -4.29
C PHE A 458 17.84 3.84 -4.14
N CYS A 459 18.05 3.42 -2.89
CA CYS A 459 18.64 2.14 -2.54
C CYS A 459 18.00 1.62 -1.25
N ASP A 460 17.29 0.50 -1.33
CA ASP A 460 16.61 -0.12 -0.20
C ASP A 460 17.47 -1.16 0.53
N LEU A 461 18.40 -1.76 -0.19
CA LEU A 461 19.41 -2.63 0.41
C LEU A 461 20.54 -1.80 1.04
N SER A 462 21.16 -2.34 2.08
CA SER A 462 22.37 -1.74 2.66
C SER A 462 22.20 -0.31 3.18
N THR A 463 21.04 -0.02 3.80
CA THR A 463 20.84 1.28 4.49
C THR A 463 21.90 1.48 5.60
N PRO A 464 22.36 2.71 5.86
CA PRO A 464 23.40 2.98 6.84
C PRO A 464 23.03 2.49 8.25
N LYS A 465 23.90 1.71 8.89
CA LYS A 465 23.70 1.17 10.25
C LYS A 465 24.71 1.67 11.28
N ASN A 466 25.76 2.37 10.84
CA ASN A 466 26.88 2.84 11.68
C ASN A 466 27.59 1.69 12.45
N ASP A 467 27.59 0.48 11.88
CA ASP A 467 28.20 -0.72 12.47
C ASP A 467 29.63 -1.00 11.97
N GLY A 468 30.18 -0.10 11.15
CA GLY A 468 31.51 -0.22 10.57
C GLY A 468 31.61 -1.20 9.40
N ASN A 469 30.54 -1.88 9.04
CA ASN A 469 30.50 -2.78 7.90
C ASN A 469 30.38 -2.02 6.58
N PHE A 470 30.75 -2.69 5.49
CA PHE A 470 30.55 -2.15 4.15
C PHE A 470 29.07 -1.85 3.91
N ASN A 471 28.78 -0.63 3.45
CA ASN A 471 27.46 -0.25 2.98
C ASN A 471 27.55 0.61 1.71
N VAL A 472 26.52 0.51 0.90
CA VAL A 472 26.44 1.16 -0.41
C VAL A 472 26.42 2.68 -0.30
N TYR A 473 25.75 3.23 0.70
CA TYR A 473 25.62 4.68 0.89
C TYR A 473 26.97 5.34 1.14
N ASP A 474 27.76 4.78 2.05
CA ASP A 474 29.09 5.31 2.37
C ASP A 474 30.08 5.11 1.23
N ASP A 475 29.98 4.01 0.48
CA ASP A 475 30.83 3.76 -0.70
C ASP A 475 30.54 4.78 -1.80
N ILE A 476 29.30 5.03 -2.13
CA ILE A 476 28.88 6.06 -3.11
C ILE A 476 29.37 7.44 -2.65
N ARG A 477 29.14 7.81 -1.38
CA ARG A 477 29.58 9.10 -0.83
C ARG A 477 31.09 9.28 -0.96
N LYS A 478 31.88 8.27 -0.55
CA LYS A 478 33.35 8.29 -0.65
C LYS A 478 33.81 8.48 -2.10
N LYS A 479 33.21 7.78 -3.05
CA LYS A 479 33.55 7.86 -4.47
C LYS A 479 33.20 9.22 -5.07
N LEU A 480 32.04 9.77 -4.72
CA LEU A 480 31.65 11.11 -5.17
C LEU A 480 32.58 12.20 -4.62
N ILE A 481 32.95 12.13 -3.33
CA ILE A 481 33.88 13.07 -2.71
C ILE A 481 35.27 12.94 -3.35
N ALA A 482 35.75 11.71 -3.56
CA ALA A 482 37.03 11.47 -4.24
C ALA A 482 37.07 12.01 -5.67
N ALA A 483 35.91 12.08 -6.35
CA ALA A 483 35.75 12.67 -7.67
C ALA A 483 35.53 14.19 -7.65
N GLY A 484 35.56 14.84 -6.48
CA GLY A 484 35.50 16.32 -6.35
C GLY A 484 34.13 16.90 -6.01
N VAL A 485 33.12 16.08 -5.70
CA VAL A 485 31.84 16.59 -5.20
C VAL A 485 32.03 17.04 -3.74
N PRO A 486 31.64 18.29 -3.38
CA PRO A 486 31.73 18.76 -2.02
C PRO A 486 30.89 17.91 -1.06
N GLU A 487 31.47 17.59 0.11
CA GLU A 487 30.79 16.72 1.08
C GLU A 487 29.44 17.25 1.54
N ASN A 488 29.29 18.56 1.69
CA ASN A 488 28.06 19.23 2.08
C ASN A 488 26.95 19.17 1.02
N GLU A 489 27.26 18.82 -0.23
CA GLU A 489 26.28 18.63 -1.30
C GLU A 489 25.68 17.20 -1.33
N ILE A 490 26.19 16.27 -0.49
CA ILE A 490 25.76 14.87 -0.44
C ILE A 490 25.14 14.59 0.93
N GLU A 491 23.88 14.18 0.96
CA GLU A 491 23.19 13.84 2.21
C GLU A 491 22.41 12.53 2.13
N PHE A 492 22.19 11.92 3.30
CA PHE A 492 21.37 10.74 3.46
C PHE A 492 20.07 11.10 4.19
N ILE A 493 18.91 10.70 3.66
CA ILE A 493 17.63 10.89 4.36
C ILE A 493 17.63 10.24 5.75
N HIS A 494 18.44 9.20 5.95
CA HIS A 494 18.57 8.48 7.20
C HIS A 494 19.14 9.31 8.35
N ASN A 495 19.87 10.40 8.04
CA ASN A 495 20.38 11.36 9.02
C ASN A 495 19.30 12.31 9.55
N ALA A 496 18.17 12.42 8.84
CA ALA A 496 17.03 13.24 9.23
C ALA A 496 15.98 12.38 9.95
N ASP A 497 16.19 12.10 11.22
CA ASP A 497 15.39 11.21 12.08
C ASP A 497 14.12 11.87 12.64
N THR A 498 14.00 13.20 12.54
CA THR A 498 12.84 13.98 12.96
C THR A 498 12.22 14.74 11.79
N GLU A 499 10.93 15.05 11.87
CA GLU A 499 10.24 15.82 10.82
C GLU A 499 10.86 17.20 10.60
N ALA A 500 11.31 17.87 11.67
CA ALA A 500 12.02 19.15 11.57
C ALA A 500 13.34 19.03 10.79
N LYS A 501 14.12 17.96 11.03
CA LYS A 501 15.35 17.70 10.28
C LYS A 501 15.07 17.34 8.82
N LYS A 502 14.00 16.61 8.54
CA LYS A 502 13.56 16.30 7.16
C LYS A 502 13.16 17.56 6.42
N ALA A 503 12.34 18.42 7.05
CA ALA A 503 11.93 19.68 6.46
C ALA A 503 13.14 20.58 6.14
N ALA A 504 14.12 20.67 7.06
CA ALA A 504 15.37 21.39 6.84
C ALA A 504 16.20 20.79 5.69
N LEU A 505 16.31 19.45 5.64
CA LEU A 505 17.01 18.74 4.57
C LEU A 505 16.34 19.00 3.21
N PHE A 506 15.01 18.84 3.12
CA PHE A 506 14.27 19.11 1.88
C PHE A 506 14.38 20.57 1.43
N SER A 507 14.47 21.52 2.37
CA SER A 507 14.75 22.92 2.05
C SER A 507 16.12 23.09 1.38
N LYS A 508 17.16 22.44 1.92
CA LYS A 508 18.52 22.44 1.32
C LYS A 508 18.55 21.79 -0.06
N VAL A 509 17.76 20.73 -0.29
CA VAL A 509 17.64 20.13 -1.62
C VAL A 509 16.94 21.08 -2.59
N ARG A 510 15.86 21.75 -2.18
CA ARG A 510 15.17 22.74 -3.02
C ARG A 510 16.02 23.96 -3.36
N SER A 511 16.89 24.41 -2.45
CA SER A 511 17.83 25.51 -2.70
C SER A 511 19.01 25.09 -3.58
N GLY A 512 19.29 23.76 -3.67
CA GLY A 512 20.46 23.23 -4.35
C GLY A 512 21.73 23.25 -3.52
N ASP A 513 21.63 23.43 -2.21
CA ASP A 513 22.76 23.30 -1.27
C ASP A 513 23.11 21.83 -1.03
N VAL A 514 22.13 20.93 -1.14
CA VAL A 514 22.30 19.48 -1.24
C VAL A 514 21.88 19.07 -2.65
N ARG A 515 22.84 18.58 -3.44
CA ARG A 515 22.61 18.23 -4.84
C ARG A 515 22.45 16.73 -5.07
N VAL A 516 22.91 15.90 -4.14
CA VAL A 516 22.78 14.44 -4.20
C VAL A 516 22.17 13.95 -2.91
N LEU A 517 20.94 13.47 -2.97
CA LEU A 517 20.21 12.91 -1.82
C LEU A 517 20.03 11.41 -2.01
N LEU A 518 20.58 10.61 -1.07
CA LEU A 518 20.43 9.16 -1.05
C LEU A 518 19.37 8.76 -0.01
N GLY A 519 18.55 7.77 -0.36
CA GLY A 519 17.58 7.24 0.59
C GLY A 519 16.90 5.97 0.12
N SER A 520 16.14 5.37 1.04
CA SER A 520 15.30 4.20 0.73
C SER A 520 13.91 4.64 0.25
N THR A 521 13.27 3.77 -0.52
CA THR A 521 11.89 3.97 -0.98
C THR A 521 10.94 4.22 0.19
N ALA A 522 11.13 3.50 1.31
CA ALA A 522 10.33 3.68 2.52
C ALA A 522 10.43 5.09 3.15
N LYS A 523 11.57 5.79 2.99
CA LYS A 523 11.79 7.12 3.57
C LYS A 523 11.62 8.28 2.58
N MET A 524 11.83 8.03 1.28
CA MET A 524 11.78 9.06 0.24
C MET A 524 10.69 8.83 -0.82
N GLY A 525 10.07 7.63 -0.88
CA GLY A 525 9.12 7.29 -1.94
C GLY A 525 7.80 8.06 -1.86
N ALA A 526 7.41 8.52 -0.66
CA ALA A 526 6.21 9.30 -0.47
C ALA A 526 6.49 10.56 0.35
N GLY A 527 5.80 11.66 0.03
CA GLY A 527 5.89 12.91 0.78
C GLY A 527 7.19 13.71 0.61
N THR A 528 8.05 13.33 -0.33
CA THR A 528 9.31 14.03 -0.61
C THR A 528 9.08 15.15 -1.62
N ASN A 529 8.90 16.37 -1.11
CA ASN A 529 8.67 17.57 -1.93
C ASN A 529 9.99 18.29 -2.23
N VAL A 530 10.74 17.81 -3.23
CA VAL A 530 12.06 18.35 -3.62
C VAL A 530 12.19 18.57 -5.15
N GLN A 531 11.07 18.65 -5.87
CA GLN A 531 11.03 18.63 -7.33
C GLN A 531 11.60 19.88 -8.01
N SER A 532 11.73 21.02 -7.30
CA SER A 532 12.05 22.32 -7.90
C SER A 532 13.34 22.33 -8.74
N ARG A 533 14.35 21.54 -8.36
CA ARG A 533 15.65 21.44 -9.05
C ARG A 533 15.99 20.01 -9.45
N LEU A 534 15.05 19.08 -9.29
CA LEU A 534 15.26 17.66 -9.56
C LEU A 534 15.40 17.41 -11.07
N VAL A 535 16.54 16.87 -11.48
CA VAL A 535 16.84 16.55 -12.88
C VAL A 535 16.95 15.06 -13.13
N ALA A 536 17.33 14.27 -12.14
CA ALA A 536 17.48 12.81 -12.28
C ALA A 536 17.10 12.04 -11.03
N VAL A 537 16.56 10.84 -11.27
CA VAL A 537 16.26 9.85 -10.23
C VAL A 537 16.97 8.56 -10.63
N HIS A 538 17.77 8.00 -9.72
CA HIS A 538 18.51 6.77 -9.93
C HIS A 538 17.94 5.67 -9.04
N HIS A 539 17.55 4.53 -9.60
CA HIS A 539 17.12 3.35 -8.88
C HIS A 539 18.22 2.29 -8.93
N LEU A 540 18.86 2.02 -7.80
CA LEU A 540 19.93 1.04 -7.68
C LEU A 540 19.42 -0.37 -7.43
N ASP A 541 18.32 -0.49 -6.70
CA ASP A 541 17.63 -1.75 -6.44
C ASP A 541 16.12 -1.55 -6.46
N VAL A 542 15.37 -2.65 -6.52
CA VAL A 542 13.91 -2.64 -6.53
C VAL A 542 13.41 -2.94 -5.11
N CYS A 543 12.54 -2.08 -4.59
CA CYS A 543 11.88 -2.32 -3.31
C CYS A 543 10.85 -3.43 -3.45
N LEU A 544 10.97 -4.47 -2.62
CA LEU A 544 9.97 -5.54 -2.53
C LEU A 544 8.82 -5.22 -1.56
N LEU A 545 8.74 -4.01 -1.01
CA LEU A 545 7.71 -3.61 -0.04
C LEU A 545 6.28 -3.69 -0.60
N TYR A 546 6.12 -3.67 -1.91
CA TYR A 546 4.82 -3.85 -2.57
C TYR A 546 4.51 -5.31 -2.90
N THR A 547 5.46 -6.22 -2.72
CA THR A 547 5.29 -7.67 -2.87
C THR A 547 5.26 -8.30 -1.49
N SER A 548 4.14 -8.19 -0.77
CA SER A 548 3.97 -8.83 0.54
C SER A 548 3.91 -10.36 0.45
N ASP A 549 3.92 -10.91 -0.75
CA ASP A 549 4.05 -12.32 -1.07
C ASP A 549 5.40 -12.63 -1.73
N ALA A 550 6.48 -12.14 -1.11
CA ALA A 550 7.85 -12.43 -1.57
C ALA A 550 8.21 -13.92 -1.57
N ALA A 551 7.35 -14.79 -1.04
CA ALA A 551 7.47 -16.24 -1.17
C ALA A 551 6.93 -16.78 -2.51
N ASP A 552 6.05 -16.02 -3.20
CA ASP A 552 5.38 -16.47 -4.42
C ASP A 552 5.76 -15.69 -5.69
N ASP A 553 6.29 -14.48 -5.55
CA ASP A 553 6.71 -13.67 -6.70
C ASP A 553 8.23 -13.72 -6.89
N THR A 554 8.67 -14.57 -7.80
CA THR A 554 10.00 -14.42 -8.37
C THR A 554 10.03 -13.11 -9.17
N PRO A 555 11.01 -12.21 -8.93
CA PRO A 555 11.15 -11.03 -9.76
C PRO A 555 11.35 -11.46 -11.21
N CYS A 556 10.54 -10.93 -12.11
CA CYS A 556 10.87 -10.94 -13.52
C CYS A 556 12.18 -10.14 -13.69
N VAL A 557 13.24 -10.81 -14.11
CA VAL A 557 14.51 -10.21 -14.51
C VAL A 557 14.29 -9.47 -15.82
#